data_7732660ef3e1033a72c074dde770e370
#
_entry.id   7732660ef3e1033a72c074dde770e370
#
_cell.length_a   1.000
_cell.length_b   1.000
_cell.length_c   1.000
_cell.angle_alpha   90.00
_cell.angle_beta   90.00
_cell.angle_gamma   90.00
#
_symmetry.space_group_name_H-M   'P 1'
#
loop_
_entity.id
_entity.type
_entity.pdbx_description
1 polymer ?
#
loop_
_entity_poly.entity_id
_entity_poly.type
_entity_poly.pdbx_seq_one_letter_code
_entity_poly.pdbx_strand_id
1 'polypeptide(L)'
;MNTVLAGVLLQLLALALFVAMDTLLKLLTLSFAVPQLMWARFLFSFIAVTIAMRVITGSLPWRSRAPGLQTIRSLLLAACNFMFSSALVHIPLADATAVGFASPLFTLALAAFWLGEKIGPWRWFGMGLGFAGVVILLRPPFLFAGEPTHWAMLLPLGAAALFAVYQILTRKLATLDDTRTTILHTSFAATLLTSASLPFVWVWPSALDWVALVLLGLLGGASHGLLVLAFARAPASLLAPLSYTQMIWAVVAGVLVFGDAPDAVTLLGIGVIAVSGLVVAVSGRGKKY
;
A
#
# COMPACT_ATOMS: atom_id res chain seq x y z
N MET A 1 -13.51 6.86 -21.42
CA MET A 1 -13.59 6.22 -20.08
C MET A 1 -13.60 7.33 -19.05
N ASN A 2 -14.54 7.33 -18.12
CA ASN A 2 -14.59 8.36 -17.07
C ASN A 2 -13.28 8.33 -16.26
N THR A 3 -12.65 9.49 -16.04
CA THR A 3 -11.36 9.60 -15.33
C THR A 3 -11.40 8.96 -13.95
N VAL A 4 -12.51 9.08 -13.23
CA VAL A 4 -12.71 8.48 -11.90
C VAL A 4 -12.76 6.95 -11.99
N LEU A 5 -13.46 6.38 -12.99
CA LEU A 5 -13.48 4.92 -13.19
C LEU A 5 -12.07 4.38 -13.50
N ALA A 6 -11.29 5.11 -14.31
CA ALA A 6 -9.89 4.76 -14.55
C ALA A 6 -9.09 4.76 -13.25
N GLY A 7 -9.28 5.73 -12.35
CA GLY A 7 -8.64 5.77 -11.04
C GLY A 7 -8.98 4.55 -10.16
N VAL A 8 -10.25 4.14 -10.14
CA VAL A 8 -10.70 2.94 -9.42
C VAL A 8 -10.04 1.67 -9.97
N LEU A 9 -10.04 1.49 -11.29
CA LEU A 9 -9.42 0.31 -11.91
C LEU A 9 -7.91 0.26 -11.67
N LEU A 10 -7.23 1.41 -11.74
CA LEU A 10 -5.80 1.50 -11.41
C LEU A 10 -5.51 1.14 -9.95
N GLN A 11 -6.38 1.57 -9.02
CA GLN A 11 -6.27 1.20 -7.61
C GLN A 11 -6.41 -0.31 -7.42
N LEU A 12 -7.45 -0.93 -7.99
CA LEU A 12 -7.67 -2.37 -7.86
C LEU A 12 -6.51 -3.19 -8.44
N LEU A 13 -5.99 -2.78 -9.60
CA LEU A 13 -4.81 -3.40 -10.19
C LEU A 13 -3.56 -3.20 -9.33
N ALA A 14 -3.35 -2.00 -8.79
CA ALA A 14 -2.24 -1.73 -7.89
C ALA A 14 -2.27 -2.64 -6.66
N LEU A 15 -3.46 -2.85 -6.06
CA LEU A 15 -3.64 -3.72 -4.89
C LEU A 15 -3.34 -5.19 -5.21
N ALA A 16 -3.77 -5.67 -6.38
CA ALA A 16 -3.43 -7.03 -6.84
C ALA A 16 -1.90 -7.21 -7.02
N LEU A 17 -1.22 -6.22 -7.64
CA LEU A 17 0.23 -6.26 -7.81
C LEU A 17 0.98 -6.11 -6.48
N PHE A 18 0.47 -5.35 -5.50
CA PHE A 18 1.02 -5.32 -4.15
C PHE A 18 0.98 -6.69 -3.51
N VAL A 19 -0.13 -7.40 -3.60
CA VAL A 19 -0.23 -8.77 -3.06
C VAL A 19 0.73 -9.72 -3.76
N ALA A 20 0.84 -9.67 -5.08
CA ALA A 20 1.82 -10.48 -5.80
C ALA A 20 3.26 -10.18 -5.36
N MET A 21 3.58 -8.91 -5.17
CA MET A 21 4.87 -8.47 -4.63
C MET A 21 5.11 -8.97 -3.20
N ASP A 22 4.11 -8.83 -2.32
CA ASP A 22 4.22 -9.25 -0.92
C ASP A 22 4.33 -10.78 -0.81
N THR A 23 3.67 -11.53 -1.69
CA THR A 23 3.80 -12.99 -1.81
C THR A 23 5.23 -13.38 -2.20
N LEU A 24 5.80 -12.74 -3.22
CA LEU A 24 7.19 -12.96 -3.63
C LEU A 24 8.17 -12.56 -2.52
N LEU A 25 7.93 -11.42 -1.87
CA LEU A 25 8.71 -10.97 -0.72
C LEU A 25 8.73 -12.03 0.39
N LYS A 26 7.56 -12.57 0.76
CA LYS A 26 7.43 -13.62 1.79
C LYS A 26 8.26 -14.86 1.43
N LEU A 27 8.25 -15.30 0.18
CA LEU A 27 9.09 -16.41 -0.27
C LEU A 27 10.58 -16.11 -0.13
N LEU A 28 10.99 -14.89 -0.46
CA LEU A 28 12.41 -14.48 -0.38
C LEU A 28 12.90 -14.24 1.05
N THR A 29 12.01 -14.01 2.04
CA THR A 29 12.42 -13.89 3.45
C THR A 29 13.00 -15.17 4.04
N LEU A 30 12.82 -16.30 3.38
CA LEU A 30 13.46 -17.57 3.74
C LEU A 30 14.98 -17.56 3.50
N SER A 31 15.46 -16.71 2.59
CA SER A 31 16.87 -16.66 2.18
C SER A 31 17.55 -15.33 2.49
N PHE A 32 16.80 -14.24 2.61
CA PHE A 32 17.34 -12.88 2.73
C PHE A 32 16.69 -12.10 3.88
N ALA A 33 17.50 -11.26 4.53
CA ALA A 33 17.01 -10.32 5.53
C ALA A 33 16.10 -9.25 4.89
N VAL A 34 15.03 -8.85 5.60
CA VAL A 34 14.06 -7.86 5.13
C VAL A 34 14.71 -6.55 4.63
N PRO A 35 15.73 -5.96 5.30
CA PRO A 35 16.37 -4.75 4.78
C PRO A 35 16.99 -4.90 3.39
N GLN A 36 17.60 -6.06 3.08
CA GLN A 36 18.16 -6.34 1.76
C GLN A 36 17.06 -6.48 0.69
N LEU A 37 15.94 -7.13 1.04
CA LEU A 37 14.79 -7.24 0.15
C LEU A 37 14.14 -5.89 -0.13
N MET A 38 14.02 -5.03 0.89
CA MET A 38 13.51 -3.66 0.72
C MET A 38 14.41 -2.82 -0.18
N TRP A 39 15.73 -2.94 0.00
CA TRP A 39 16.68 -2.27 -0.90
C TRP A 39 16.52 -2.75 -2.34
N ALA A 40 16.52 -4.05 -2.58
CA ALA A 40 16.35 -4.60 -3.93
C ALA A 40 15.03 -4.14 -4.56
N ARG A 41 13.93 -4.19 -3.81
CA ARG A 41 12.62 -3.70 -4.22
C ARG A 41 12.67 -2.25 -4.69
N PHE A 42 13.26 -1.36 -3.90
CA PHE A 42 13.29 0.07 -4.25
C PHE A 42 14.32 0.39 -5.33
N LEU A 43 15.50 -0.25 -5.32
CA LEU A 43 16.52 -0.06 -6.35
C LEU A 43 16.01 -0.48 -7.73
N PHE A 44 15.50 -1.71 -7.87
CA PHE A 44 15.01 -2.19 -9.16
C PHE A 44 13.74 -1.48 -9.61
N SER A 45 12.90 -1.04 -8.67
CA SER A 45 11.80 -0.12 -8.97
C SER A 45 12.32 1.21 -9.54
N PHE A 46 13.34 1.81 -8.92
CA PHE A 46 13.94 3.06 -9.38
C PHE A 46 14.57 2.91 -10.77
N ILE A 47 15.33 1.83 -10.99
CA ILE A 47 15.93 1.52 -12.29
C ILE A 47 14.86 1.36 -13.36
N ALA A 48 13.83 0.53 -13.09
CA ALA A 48 12.75 0.27 -14.02
C ALA A 48 11.95 1.53 -14.38
N VAL A 49 11.59 2.34 -13.37
CA VAL A 49 10.89 3.61 -13.57
C VAL A 49 11.75 4.59 -14.39
N THR A 50 13.04 4.68 -14.07
CA THR A 50 13.97 5.57 -14.80
C THR A 50 14.11 5.16 -16.26
N ILE A 51 14.30 3.87 -16.54
CA ILE A 51 14.39 3.33 -17.90
C ILE A 51 13.06 3.57 -18.64
N ALA A 52 11.93 3.19 -18.04
CA ALA A 52 10.63 3.37 -18.66
C ALA A 52 10.35 4.84 -19.01
N MET A 53 10.64 5.77 -18.11
CA MET A 53 10.50 7.21 -18.38
C MET A 53 11.40 7.67 -19.49
N ARG A 54 12.68 7.25 -19.49
CA ARG A 54 13.64 7.65 -20.53
C ARG A 54 13.23 7.14 -21.90
N VAL A 55 12.74 5.89 -21.99
CA VAL A 55 12.32 5.26 -23.25
C VAL A 55 11.00 5.88 -23.75
N ILE A 56 10.01 6.05 -22.87
CA ILE A 56 8.66 6.49 -23.28
C ILE A 56 8.60 8.00 -23.53
N THR A 57 9.30 8.81 -22.72
CA THR A 57 9.14 10.28 -22.74
C THR A 57 10.42 11.04 -23.17
N GLY A 58 11.53 10.34 -23.35
CA GLY A 58 12.83 10.96 -23.70
C GLY A 58 13.44 11.81 -22.58
N SER A 59 12.77 11.98 -21.44
CA SER A 59 13.18 12.89 -20.37
C SER A 59 12.99 12.28 -18.99
N LEU A 60 13.74 12.79 -18.02
CA LEU A 60 13.58 12.43 -16.61
C LEU A 60 13.07 13.68 -15.86
N PRO A 61 11.82 13.65 -15.38
CA PRO A 61 11.21 14.80 -14.72
C PRO A 61 11.68 14.91 -13.26
N TRP A 62 12.94 15.30 -13.02
CA TRP A 62 13.49 15.50 -11.67
C TRP A 62 13.01 16.79 -11.00
N ARG A 63 12.66 17.81 -11.79
CA ARG A 63 12.28 19.11 -11.25
C ARG A 63 10.87 19.05 -10.70
N SER A 64 10.75 19.23 -9.39
CA SER A 64 9.48 19.35 -8.67
C SER A 64 9.19 20.82 -8.38
N ARG A 65 7.92 21.20 -8.44
CA ARG A 65 7.41 22.49 -7.95
C ARG A 65 7.28 22.52 -6.44
N ALA A 66 7.25 21.35 -5.80
CA ALA A 66 7.11 21.20 -4.37
C ALA A 66 8.11 20.18 -3.78
N PRO A 67 9.44 20.41 -3.91
CA PRO A 67 10.46 19.43 -3.54
C PRO A 67 10.41 19.06 -2.05
N GLY A 68 10.08 19.99 -1.18
CA GLY A 68 9.89 19.72 0.25
C GLY A 68 8.76 18.73 0.52
N LEU A 69 7.62 18.84 -0.18
CA LEU A 69 6.52 17.88 -0.07
C LEU A 69 6.89 16.50 -0.61
N GLN A 70 7.65 16.42 -1.70
CA GLN A 70 8.18 15.15 -2.24
C GLN A 70 9.09 14.46 -1.22
N THR A 71 9.99 15.22 -0.59
CA THR A 71 10.90 14.68 0.43
C THR A 71 10.14 14.19 1.66
N ILE A 72 9.24 15.02 2.22
CA ILE A 72 8.41 14.64 3.36
C ILE A 72 7.61 13.37 3.06
N ARG A 73 6.97 13.31 1.90
CA ARG A 73 6.20 12.14 1.47
C ARG A 73 7.06 10.86 1.39
N SER A 74 8.26 10.97 0.86
CA SER A 74 9.19 9.84 0.75
C SER A 74 9.69 9.37 2.13
N LEU A 75 9.97 10.30 3.03
CA LEU A 75 10.34 10.00 4.42
C LEU A 75 9.20 9.34 5.18
N LEU A 76 7.96 9.80 4.99
CA LEU A 76 6.77 9.18 5.59
C LEU A 76 6.61 7.73 5.14
N LEU A 77 6.84 7.43 3.86
CA LEU A 77 6.80 6.05 3.36
C LEU A 77 7.87 5.18 4.02
N ALA A 78 9.09 5.68 4.15
CA ALA A 78 10.17 4.95 4.83
C ALA A 78 9.86 4.73 6.32
N ALA A 79 9.38 5.78 7.01
CA ALA A 79 9.05 5.71 8.43
C ALA A 79 7.90 4.72 8.70
N CYS A 80 6.84 4.73 7.89
CA CYS A 80 5.74 3.78 8.07
C CYS A 80 6.18 2.33 7.85
N ASN A 81 7.02 2.06 6.84
CA ASN A 81 7.57 0.72 6.63
C ASN A 81 8.45 0.29 7.81
N PHE A 82 9.31 1.18 8.32
CA PHE A 82 10.16 0.89 9.47
C PHE A 82 9.32 0.58 10.72
N MET A 83 8.32 1.41 11.03
CA MET A 83 7.44 1.19 12.19
C MET A 83 6.69 -0.13 12.08
N PHE A 84 6.11 -0.44 10.92
CA PHE A 84 5.38 -1.68 10.70
C PHE A 84 6.30 -2.91 10.86
N SER A 85 7.47 -2.89 10.24
CA SER A 85 8.44 -3.98 10.34
C SER A 85 8.96 -4.17 11.77
N SER A 86 9.16 -3.07 12.53
CA SER A 86 9.57 -3.12 13.93
C SER A 86 8.49 -3.75 14.83
N ALA A 87 7.21 -3.56 14.52
CA ALA A 87 6.12 -4.19 15.26
C ALA A 87 6.17 -5.72 15.17
N LEU A 88 6.55 -6.27 14.01
CA LEU A 88 6.58 -7.71 13.76
C LEU A 88 7.58 -8.47 14.63
N VAL A 89 8.51 -7.77 15.26
CA VAL A 89 9.45 -8.35 16.25
C VAL A 89 8.73 -8.68 17.56
N HIS A 90 7.65 -7.97 17.87
CA HIS A 90 7.02 -7.99 19.20
C HIS A 90 5.59 -8.57 19.18
N ILE A 91 4.88 -8.50 18.06
CA ILE A 91 3.48 -8.93 17.94
C ILE A 91 3.25 -9.79 16.70
N PRO A 92 2.22 -10.66 16.70
CA PRO A 92 1.86 -11.47 15.56
C PRO A 92 1.55 -10.64 14.31
N LEU A 93 1.88 -11.19 13.12
CA LEU A 93 1.61 -10.53 11.85
C LEU A 93 0.12 -10.21 11.66
N ALA A 94 -0.77 -11.08 12.12
CA ALA A 94 -2.22 -10.88 12.04
C ALA A 94 -2.65 -9.63 12.82
N ASP A 95 -2.13 -9.42 14.03
CA ASP A 95 -2.42 -8.25 14.86
C ASP A 95 -1.87 -6.97 14.23
N ALA A 96 -0.58 -6.99 13.82
CA ALA A 96 0.05 -5.84 13.17
C ALA A 96 -0.71 -5.44 11.88
N THR A 97 -1.13 -6.43 11.10
CA THR A 97 -1.86 -6.21 9.84
C THR A 97 -3.26 -5.66 10.10
N ALA A 98 -4.01 -6.23 11.07
CA ALA A 98 -5.34 -5.75 11.43
C ALA A 98 -5.30 -4.28 11.87
N VAL A 99 -4.33 -3.90 12.72
CA VAL A 99 -4.13 -2.51 13.15
C VAL A 99 -3.68 -1.63 11.97
N GLY A 100 -2.79 -2.13 11.11
CA GLY A 100 -2.32 -1.42 9.91
C GLY A 100 -3.46 -1.08 8.94
N PHE A 101 -4.48 -1.93 8.86
CA PHE A 101 -5.71 -1.66 8.08
C PHE A 101 -6.60 -0.55 8.67
N ALA A 102 -6.23 0.10 9.75
CA ALA A 102 -6.79 1.40 10.15
C ALA A 102 -6.40 2.54 9.17
N SER A 103 -5.35 2.37 8.35
CA SER A 103 -4.89 3.40 7.41
C SER A 103 -5.98 3.93 6.47
N PRO A 104 -6.87 3.13 5.86
CA PRO A 104 -7.97 3.66 5.05
C PRO A 104 -8.94 4.54 5.84
N LEU A 105 -9.18 4.25 7.13
CA LEU A 105 -10.00 5.11 8.01
C LEU A 105 -9.34 6.48 8.21
N PHE A 106 -8.03 6.49 8.51
CA PHE A 106 -7.28 7.74 8.62
C PHE A 106 -7.24 8.51 7.29
N THR A 107 -7.07 7.80 6.16
CA THR A 107 -7.07 8.43 4.82
C THR A 107 -8.42 9.09 4.53
N LEU A 108 -9.54 8.44 4.87
CA LEU A 108 -10.87 9.00 4.69
C LEU A 108 -11.06 10.25 5.55
N ALA A 109 -10.69 10.18 6.83
CA ALA A 109 -10.77 11.32 7.75
C ALA A 109 -9.92 12.51 7.25
N LEU A 110 -8.65 12.25 6.89
CA LEU A 110 -7.74 13.28 6.38
C LEU A 110 -8.20 13.85 5.03
N ALA A 111 -8.84 13.06 4.17
CA ALA A 111 -9.42 13.55 2.91
C ALA A 111 -10.53 14.59 3.19
N ALA A 112 -11.35 14.37 4.22
CA ALA A 112 -12.35 15.35 4.63
C ALA A 112 -11.71 16.63 5.15
N PHE A 113 -10.72 16.51 6.07
CA PHE A 113 -10.14 17.68 6.75
C PHE A 113 -9.14 18.45 5.88
N TRP A 114 -8.24 17.77 5.17
CA TRP A 114 -7.15 18.44 4.44
C TRP A 114 -7.43 18.71 2.98
N LEU A 115 -8.23 17.84 2.33
CA LEU A 115 -8.59 18.03 0.93
C LEU A 115 -9.97 18.67 0.75
N GLY A 116 -10.74 18.86 1.84
CA GLY A 116 -12.09 19.39 1.80
C GLY A 116 -13.08 18.50 1.04
N GLU A 117 -12.77 17.19 0.90
CA GLU A 117 -13.64 16.26 0.22
C GLU A 117 -14.96 16.05 1.00
N LYS A 118 -16.10 16.29 0.34
CA LYS A 118 -17.41 16.04 0.96
C LYS A 118 -17.71 14.55 0.99
N ILE A 119 -17.66 13.97 2.19
CA ILE A 119 -17.85 12.53 2.40
C ILE A 119 -19.29 12.28 2.83
N GLY A 120 -20.04 11.56 1.99
CA GLY A 120 -21.40 11.17 2.31
C GLY A 120 -21.45 10.02 3.33
N PRO A 121 -22.59 9.84 4.05
CA PRO A 121 -22.74 8.83 5.10
C PRO A 121 -22.50 7.40 4.60
N TRP A 122 -22.86 7.09 3.38
CA TRP A 122 -22.65 5.79 2.75
C TRP A 122 -21.17 5.42 2.58
N ARG A 123 -20.30 6.40 2.38
CA ARG A 123 -18.84 6.14 2.32
C ARG A 123 -18.27 5.82 3.70
N TRP A 124 -18.75 6.51 4.75
CA TRP A 124 -18.39 6.20 6.12
C TRP A 124 -18.90 4.81 6.53
N PHE A 125 -20.15 4.48 6.18
CA PHE A 125 -20.72 3.17 6.42
C PHE A 125 -19.93 2.07 5.69
N GLY A 126 -19.67 2.24 4.39
CA GLY A 126 -18.86 1.29 3.61
C GLY A 126 -17.45 1.12 4.21
N MET A 127 -16.82 2.21 4.66
CA MET A 127 -15.52 2.16 5.31
C MET A 127 -15.56 1.33 6.60
N GLY A 128 -16.52 1.59 7.49
CA GLY A 128 -16.69 0.80 8.72
C GLY A 128 -16.97 -0.67 8.44
N LEU A 129 -17.82 -0.95 7.45
CA LEU A 129 -18.13 -2.32 7.03
C LEU A 129 -16.91 -3.05 6.47
N GLY A 130 -16.10 -2.38 5.64
CA GLY A 130 -14.86 -2.96 5.09
C GLY A 130 -13.84 -3.26 6.18
N PHE A 131 -13.69 -2.36 7.14
CA PHE A 131 -12.81 -2.58 8.29
C PHE A 131 -13.29 -3.75 9.15
N ALA A 132 -14.60 -3.85 9.42
CA ALA A 132 -15.17 -5.00 10.13
C ALA A 132 -14.90 -6.32 9.38
N GLY A 133 -15.04 -6.35 8.06
CA GLY A 133 -14.70 -7.50 7.22
C GLY A 133 -13.23 -7.91 7.35
N VAL A 134 -12.29 -6.95 7.38
CA VAL A 134 -10.86 -7.21 7.62
C VAL A 134 -10.63 -7.81 8.99
N VAL A 135 -11.25 -7.27 10.04
CA VAL A 135 -11.14 -7.79 11.42
C VAL A 135 -11.67 -9.22 11.52
N ILE A 136 -12.82 -9.52 10.90
CA ILE A 136 -13.40 -10.87 10.84
C ILE A 136 -12.44 -11.84 10.14
N LEU A 137 -11.84 -11.42 9.01
CA LEU A 137 -10.95 -12.27 8.22
C LEU A 137 -9.63 -12.55 8.94
N LEU A 138 -9.01 -11.54 9.51
CA LEU A 138 -7.68 -11.65 10.15
C LEU A 138 -7.74 -12.27 11.55
N ARG A 139 -8.88 -12.18 12.25
CA ARG A 139 -9.09 -12.71 13.63
C ARG A 139 -7.90 -12.38 14.53
N PRO A 140 -7.55 -11.10 14.70
CA PRO A 140 -6.36 -10.74 15.46
C PRO A 140 -6.45 -11.28 16.89
N PRO A 141 -5.39 -11.96 17.42
CA PRO A 141 -5.38 -12.61 18.73
C PRO A 141 -5.80 -11.70 19.89
N PHE A 142 -5.43 -10.42 19.87
CA PHE A 142 -5.81 -9.46 20.91
C PHE A 142 -7.33 -9.24 21.03
N LEU A 143 -8.11 -9.49 19.97
CA LEU A 143 -9.57 -9.38 19.99
C LEU A 143 -10.27 -10.73 20.23
N PHE A 144 -9.69 -11.83 19.74
CA PHE A 144 -10.39 -13.12 19.69
C PHE A 144 -9.81 -14.17 20.64
N ALA A 145 -8.54 -14.08 21.04
CA ALA A 145 -7.92 -15.03 21.97
C ALA A 145 -7.75 -14.49 23.39
N GLY A 146 -8.20 -13.27 23.70
CA GLY A 146 -8.08 -12.67 25.03
C GLY A 146 -6.64 -12.29 25.43
N GLU A 147 -5.74 -12.23 24.47
CA GLU A 147 -4.36 -11.80 24.69
C GLU A 147 -4.30 -10.33 25.15
N PRO A 148 -3.44 -10.00 26.13
CA PRO A 148 -3.31 -8.62 26.57
C PRO A 148 -2.76 -7.74 25.44
N THR A 149 -3.31 -6.51 25.33
CA THR A 149 -2.86 -5.54 24.33
C THR A 149 -1.40 -5.15 24.57
N HIS A 150 -0.51 -5.47 23.64
CA HIS A 150 0.90 -5.15 23.73
C HIS A 150 1.17 -3.71 23.25
N TRP A 151 2.07 -2.99 23.93
CA TRP A 151 2.44 -1.60 23.56
C TRP A 151 2.88 -1.47 22.08
N ALA A 152 3.52 -2.51 21.52
CA ALA A 152 4.01 -2.51 20.14
C ALA A 152 2.89 -2.40 19.09
N MET A 153 1.61 -2.51 19.48
CA MET A 153 0.46 -2.21 18.60
C MET A 153 0.36 -0.72 18.23
N LEU A 154 1.00 0.16 19.01
CA LEU A 154 1.12 1.57 18.65
C LEU A 154 2.00 1.77 17.40
N LEU A 155 2.92 0.87 17.11
CA LEU A 155 3.79 0.96 15.93
C LEU A 155 3.00 0.79 14.61
N PRO A 156 2.22 -0.30 14.37
CA PRO A 156 1.42 -0.41 13.17
C PRO A 156 0.30 0.64 13.11
N LEU A 157 -0.23 1.12 14.26
CA LEU A 157 -1.19 2.21 14.27
C LEU A 157 -0.54 3.53 13.81
N GLY A 158 0.65 3.85 14.31
CA GLY A 158 1.44 4.99 13.85
C GLY A 158 1.83 4.86 12.37
N ALA A 159 2.25 3.67 11.92
CA ALA A 159 2.51 3.38 10.52
C ALA A 159 1.28 3.62 9.64
N ALA A 160 0.09 3.18 10.09
CA ALA A 160 -1.18 3.40 9.40
C ALA A 160 -1.51 4.90 9.26
N ALA A 161 -1.28 5.69 10.31
CA ALA A 161 -1.48 7.14 10.29
C ALA A 161 -0.48 7.84 9.33
N LEU A 162 0.82 7.49 9.39
CA LEU A 162 1.84 8.02 8.47
C LEU A 162 1.54 7.65 7.02
N PHE A 163 1.09 6.42 6.77
CA PHE A 163 0.72 6.00 5.43
C PHE A 163 -0.51 6.74 4.90
N ALA A 164 -1.48 7.05 5.75
CA ALA A 164 -2.61 7.89 5.39
C ALA A 164 -2.16 9.30 4.99
N VAL A 165 -1.25 9.93 5.75
CA VAL A 165 -0.65 11.23 5.39
C VAL A 165 0.09 11.12 4.05
N TYR A 166 0.87 10.06 3.84
CA TYR A 166 1.53 9.78 2.56
C TYR A 166 0.55 9.75 1.39
N GLN A 167 -0.61 9.09 1.55
CA GLN A 167 -1.64 9.01 0.50
C GLN A 167 -2.26 10.39 0.22
N ILE A 168 -2.55 11.19 1.25
CA ILE A 168 -3.08 12.55 1.10
C ILE A 168 -2.07 13.47 0.41
N LEU A 169 -0.79 13.41 0.81
CA LEU A 169 0.26 14.17 0.10
C LEU A 169 0.41 13.72 -1.35
N THR A 170 0.25 12.42 -1.64
CA THR A 170 0.24 11.91 -3.01
C THR A 170 -0.90 12.55 -3.82
N ARG A 171 -2.10 12.63 -3.24
CA ARG A 171 -3.24 13.30 -3.88
C ARG A 171 -2.99 14.78 -4.09
N LYS A 172 -2.44 15.48 -3.09
CA LYS A 172 -2.09 16.91 -3.18
C LYS A 172 -1.02 17.16 -4.24
N LEU A 173 0.04 16.36 -4.26
CA LEU A 173 1.12 16.49 -5.25
C LEU A 173 0.65 16.27 -6.68
N ALA A 174 -0.37 15.45 -6.90
CA ALA A 174 -0.94 15.24 -8.23
C ALA A 174 -1.53 16.53 -8.87
N THR A 175 -1.77 17.58 -8.09
CA THR A 175 -2.21 18.91 -8.57
C THR A 175 -1.05 19.89 -8.78
N LEU A 176 0.12 19.61 -8.23
CA LEU A 176 1.29 20.50 -8.23
C LEU A 176 2.38 20.03 -9.20
N ASP A 177 2.64 18.73 -9.20
CA ASP A 177 3.70 18.08 -9.96
C ASP A 177 3.16 17.07 -10.97
N ASP A 178 3.97 16.81 -12.00
CA ASP A 178 3.73 15.65 -12.86
C ASP A 178 3.80 14.36 -12.02
N THR A 179 2.85 13.48 -12.22
CA THR A 179 2.79 12.18 -11.56
C THR A 179 4.09 11.37 -11.72
N ARG A 180 4.77 11.53 -12.87
CA ARG A 180 6.06 10.91 -13.16
C ARG A 180 7.17 11.40 -12.22
N THR A 181 7.20 12.71 -11.92
CA THR A 181 8.12 13.30 -10.93
C THR A 181 7.92 12.64 -9.57
N THR A 182 6.66 12.48 -9.16
CA THR A 182 6.31 11.87 -7.87
C THR A 182 6.76 10.42 -7.76
N ILE A 183 6.56 9.61 -8.81
CA ILE A 183 6.98 8.20 -8.85
C ILE A 183 8.52 8.10 -8.77
N LEU A 184 9.23 8.93 -9.54
CA LEU A 184 10.68 8.93 -9.59
C LEU A 184 11.31 9.30 -8.23
N HIS A 185 10.84 10.38 -7.61
CA HIS A 185 11.31 10.83 -6.30
C HIS A 185 11.08 9.79 -5.20
N THR A 186 9.94 9.12 -5.22
CA THR A 186 9.62 8.07 -4.23
C THR A 186 10.62 6.92 -4.30
N SER A 187 10.83 6.37 -5.50
CA SER A 187 11.72 5.23 -5.70
C SER A 187 13.17 5.58 -5.37
N PHE A 188 13.63 6.77 -5.75
CA PHE A 188 14.98 7.25 -5.46
C PHE A 188 15.24 7.42 -3.97
N ALA A 189 14.38 8.17 -3.27
CA ALA A 189 14.56 8.44 -1.85
C ALA A 189 14.49 7.13 -1.01
N ALA A 190 13.59 6.22 -1.35
CA ALA A 190 13.48 4.93 -0.68
C ALA A 190 14.72 4.05 -0.92
N THR A 191 15.28 4.07 -2.15
CA THR A 191 16.55 3.36 -2.44
C THR A 191 17.68 3.90 -1.59
N LEU A 192 17.82 5.22 -1.52
CA LEU A 192 18.89 5.87 -0.75
C LEU A 192 18.81 5.51 0.74
N LEU A 193 17.62 5.58 1.31
CA LEU A 193 17.38 5.28 2.72
C LEU A 193 17.66 3.80 3.05
N THR A 194 17.21 2.87 2.20
CA THR A 194 17.43 1.43 2.43
C THR A 194 18.86 0.99 2.17
N SER A 195 19.63 1.73 1.35
CA SER A 195 21.05 1.45 1.10
C SER A 195 21.91 1.53 2.36
N ALA A 196 21.53 2.37 3.33
CA ALA A 196 22.29 2.53 4.58
C ALA A 196 22.33 1.26 5.44
N SER A 197 21.37 0.36 5.30
CA SER A 197 21.28 -0.89 6.07
C SER A 197 22.08 -2.05 5.46
N LEU A 198 22.45 -1.97 4.18
CA LEU A 198 23.08 -3.08 3.44
C LEU A 198 24.37 -3.62 4.04
N PRO A 199 25.32 -2.77 4.49
CA PRO A 199 26.59 -3.29 5.01
C PRO A 199 26.43 -4.28 6.18
N PHE A 200 25.29 -4.24 6.87
CA PHE A 200 25.04 -5.04 8.07
C PHE A 200 24.28 -6.34 7.80
N VAL A 201 23.68 -6.51 6.61
CA VAL A 201 22.74 -7.62 6.34
C VAL A 201 22.96 -8.27 4.98
N TRP A 202 24.04 -7.92 4.27
CA TRP A 202 24.24 -8.38 2.91
C TRP A 202 24.53 -9.88 2.81
N VAL A 203 23.72 -10.59 2.04
CA VAL A 203 23.93 -11.97 1.60
C VAL A 203 24.01 -11.98 0.08
N TRP A 204 25.03 -12.64 -0.50
CA TRP A 204 25.20 -12.70 -1.95
C TRP A 204 24.11 -13.56 -2.61
N PRO A 205 23.28 -12.97 -3.50
CA PRO A 205 22.24 -13.71 -4.20
C PRO A 205 22.82 -14.64 -5.28
N SER A 206 22.19 -15.81 -5.48
CA SER A 206 22.43 -16.66 -6.64
C SER A 206 21.87 -16.01 -7.93
N ALA A 207 22.17 -16.57 -9.09
CA ALA A 207 21.63 -16.06 -10.37
C ALA A 207 20.08 -16.06 -10.40
N LEU A 208 19.44 -17.06 -9.83
CA LEU A 208 17.99 -17.16 -9.74
C LEU A 208 17.42 -16.13 -8.76
N ASP A 209 18.08 -15.92 -7.63
CA ASP A 209 17.69 -14.91 -6.65
C ASP A 209 17.72 -13.50 -7.24
N TRP A 210 18.70 -13.19 -8.08
CA TRP A 210 18.75 -11.90 -8.78
C TRP A 210 17.52 -11.69 -9.67
N VAL A 211 17.04 -12.71 -10.37
CA VAL A 211 15.81 -12.63 -11.17
C VAL A 211 14.61 -12.32 -10.26
N ALA A 212 14.50 -13.02 -9.13
CA ALA A 212 13.43 -12.79 -8.17
C ALA A 212 13.47 -11.39 -7.53
N LEU A 213 14.68 -10.89 -7.19
CA LEU A 213 14.89 -9.55 -6.64
C LEU A 213 14.54 -8.45 -7.66
N VAL A 214 14.88 -8.65 -8.95
CA VAL A 214 14.48 -7.74 -10.03
C VAL A 214 12.95 -7.74 -10.18
N LEU A 215 12.32 -8.93 -10.21
CA LEU A 215 10.87 -9.05 -10.30
C LEU A 215 10.17 -8.37 -9.11
N LEU A 216 10.70 -8.52 -7.90
CA LEU A 216 10.23 -7.83 -6.70
C LEU A 216 10.19 -6.31 -6.90
N GLY A 217 11.27 -5.75 -7.46
CA GLY A 217 11.35 -4.32 -7.77
C GLY A 217 10.40 -3.88 -8.87
N LEU A 218 10.25 -4.68 -9.94
CA LEU A 218 9.30 -4.39 -11.02
C LEU A 218 7.85 -4.37 -10.51
N LEU A 219 7.44 -5.38 -9.73
CA LEU A 219 6.12 -5.42 -9.11
C LEU A 219 5.90 -4.23 -8.17
N GLY A 220 6.91 -3.89 -7.34
CA GLY A 220 6.87 -2.75 -6.45
C GLY A 220 6.73 -1.41 -7.19
N GLY A 221 7.52 -1.22 -8.24
CA GLY A 221 7.45 -0.01 -9.07
C GLY A 221 6.12 0.14 -9.80
N ALA A 222 5.62 -0.96 -10.38
CA ALA A 222 4.33 -0.97 -11.07
C ALA A 222 3.18 -0.66 -10.09
N SER A 223 3.11 -1.35 -8.94
CA SER A 223 2.04 -1.14 -7.94
C SER A 223 2.03 0.29 -7.41
N HIS A 224 3.17 0.83 -6.99
CA HIS A 224 3.25 2.22 -6.53
C HIS A 224 2.97 3.24 -7.65
N GLY A 225 3.45 2.97 -8.86
CA GLY A 225 3.15 3.81 -10.02
C GLY A 225 1.65 3.88 -10.31
N LEU A 226 0.97 2.73 -10.32
CA LEU A 226 -0.48 2.65 -10.52
C LEU A 226 -1.24 3.32 -9.37
N LEU A 227 -0.77 3.17 -8.12
CA LEU A 227 -1.35 3.83 -6.96
C LEU A 227 -1.29 5.36 -7.11
N VAL A 228 -0.12 5.91 -7.44
CA VAL A 228 0.04 7.36 -7.67
C VAL A 228 -0.87 7.84 -8.81
N LEU A 229 -0.95 7.08 -9.90
CA LEU A 229 -1.86 7.36 -11.01
C LEU A 229 -3.34 7.29 -10.62
N ALA A 230 -3.73 6.37 -9.73
CA ALA A 230 -5.09 6.28 -9.20
C ALA A 230 -5.45 7.54 -8.40
N PHE A 231 -4.59 7.95 -7.44
CA PHE A 231 -4.79 9.17 -6.65
C PHE A 231 -4.76 10.46 -7.48
N ALA A 232 -4.11 10.46 -8.63
CA ALA A 232 -4.20 11.58 -9.57
C ALA A 232 -5.57 11.67 -10.27
N ARG A 233 -6.30 10.55 -10.42
CA ARG A 233 -7.54 10.44 -11.21
C ARG A 233 -8.82 10.36 -10.40
N ALA A 234 -8.73 9.97 -9.12
CA ALA A 234 -9.90 9.77 -8.27
C ALA A 234 -9.69 10.37 -6.88
N PRO A 235 -10.76 10.82 -6.20
CA PRO A 235 -10.68 11.37 -4.86
C PRO A 235 -10.25 10.30 -3.85
N ALA A 236 -9.47 10.71 -2.84
CA ALA A 236 -8.95 9.83 -1.80
C ALA A 236 -10.06 9.14 -1.00
N SER A 237 -11.17 9.84 -0.77
CA SER A 237 -12.34 9.31 -0.07
C SER A 237 -13.06 8.18 -0.83
N LEU A 238 -12.87 8.07 -2.14
CA LEU A 238 -13.37 6.95 -2.94
C LEU A 238 -12.37 5.79 -2.95
N LEU A 239 -11.07 6.09 -3.03
CA LEU A 239 -10.02 5.08 -3.14
C LEU A 239 -9.75 4.38 -1.80
N ALA A 240 -9.81 5.11 -0.67
CA ALA A 240 -9.49 4.56 0.64
C ALA A 240 -10.28 3.30 1.01
N PRO A 241 -11.62 3.25 0.90
CA PRO A 241 -12.38 2.03 1.18
C PRO A 241 -12.03 0.85 0.26
N LEU A 242 -11.65 1.12 -0.99
CA LEU A 242 -11.25 0.09 -1.94
C LEU A 242 -9.96 -0.62 -1.53
N SER A 243 -9.14 -0.01 -0.67
CA SER A 243 -7.91 -0.63 -0.18
C SER A 243 -8.18 -1.93 0.58
N TYR A 244 -9.35 -2.10 1.19
CA TYR A 244 -9.72 -3.36 1.84
C TYR A 244 -9.83 -4.55 0.87
N THR A 245 -10.07 -4.29 -0.43
CA THR A 245 -10.10 -5.36 -1.43
C THR A 245 -8.74 -6.07 -1.59
N GLN A 246 -7.64 -5.48 -1.08
CA GLN A 246 -6.34 -6.14 -1.01
C GLN A 246 -6.41 -7.48 -0.25
N MET A 247 -7.27 -7.58 0.76
CA MET A 247 -7.46 -8.84 1.51
C MET A 247 -8.05 -9.95 0.65
N ILE A 248 -8.92 -9.61 -0.31
CA ILE A 248 -9.46 -10.59 -1.26
C ILE A 248 -8.31 -11.17 -2.11
N TRP A 249 -7.45 -10.30 -2.62
CA TRP A 249 -6.26 -10.72 -3.37
C TRP A 249 -5.28 -11.53 -2.53
N ALA A 250 -5.11 -11.17 -1.24
CA ALA A 250 -4.25 -11.90 -0.32
C ALA A 250 -4.75 -13.34 -0.08
N VAL A 251 -6.07 -13.54 0.06
CA VAL A 251 -6.64 -14.88 0.17
C VAL A 251 -6.49 -15.66 -1.13
N VAL A 252 -6.73 -15.04 -2.28
CA VAL A 252 -6.50 -15.67 -3.59
C VAL A 252 -5.04 -16.14 -3.73
N ALA A 253 -4.08 -15.30 -3.35
CA ALA A 253 -2.66 -15.66 -3.37
C ALA A 253 -2.35 -16.79 -2.37
N GLY A 254 -2.95 -16.77 -1.17
CA GLY A 254 -2.84 -17.84 -0.17
C GLY A 254 -3.24 -19.20 -0.73
N VAL A 255 -4.38 -19.27 -1.40
CA VAL A 255 -4.87 -20.50 -2.05
C VAL A 255 -3.95 -20.95 -3.19
N LEU A 256 -3.59 -20.02 -4.09
CA LEU A 256 -2.86 -20.39 -5.31
C LEU A 256 -1.39 -20.72 -5.08
N VAL A 257 -0.73 -20.05 -4.11
CA VAL A 257 0.72 -20.17 -3.91
C VAL A 257 1.05 -21.07 -2.72
N PHE A 258 0.25 -21.01 -1.65
CA PHE A 258 0.53 -21.73 -0.41
C PHE A 258 -0.42 -22.93 -0.18
N GLY A 259 -1.49 -23.07 -1.00
CA GLY A 259 -2.48 -24.13 -0.84
C GLY A 259 -3.43 -23.95 0.36
N ASP A 260 -3.46 -22.74 0.92
CA ASP A 260 -4.26 -22.41 2.11
C ASP A 260 -5.75 -22.27 1.73
N ALA A 261 -6.54 -23.32 1.95
CA ALA A 261 -7.98 -23.26 1.71
C ALA A 261 -8.69 -22.32 2.70
N PRO A 262 -9.48 -21.34 2.24
CA PRO A 262 -10.19 -20.43 3.11
C PRO A 262 -11.31 -21.16 3.86
N ASP A 263 -11.37 -20.98 5.17
CA ASP A 263 -12.49 -21.49 5.98
C ASP A 263 -13.75 -20.60 5.86
N ALA A 264 -14.85 -21.05 6.48
CA ALA A 264 -16.14 -20.34 6.40
C ALA A 264 -16.07 -18.90 6.94
N VAL A 265 -15.26 -18.63 7.97
CA VAL A 265 -15.14 -17.29 8.57
C VAL A 265 -14.32 -16.37 7.65
N THR A 266 -13.27 -16.89 7.01
CA THR A 266 -12.51 -16.17 5.97
C THR A 266 -13.43 -15.79 4.81
N LEU A 267 -14.27 -16.73 4.32
CA LEU A 267 -15.24 -16.45 3.27
C LEU A 267 -16.29 -15.41 3.69
N LEU A 268 -16.74 -15.43 4.95
CA LEU A 268 -17.61 -14.38 5.50
C LEU A 268 -16.93 -13.01 5.46
N GLY A 269 -15.68 -12.90 5.94
CA GLY A 269 -14.90 -11.66 5.91
C GLY A 269 -14.74 -11.11 4.50
N ILE A 270 -14.42 -11.97 3.52
CA ILE A 270 -14.35 -11.60 2.09
C ILE A 270 -15.70 -11.08 1.60
N GLY A 271 -16.82 -11.75 1.93
CA GLY A 271 -18.17 -11.32 1.56
C GLY A 271 -18.48 -9.92 2.09
N VAL A 272 -18.17 -9.65 3.36
CA VAL A 272 -18.35 -8.33 3.99
C VAL A 272 -17.49 -7.25 3.29
N ILE A 273 -16.23 -7.54 2.95
CA ILE A 273 -15.37 -6.62 2.21
C ILE A 273 -15.93 -6.33 0.81
N ALA A 274 -16.41 -7.36 0.11
CA ALA A 274 -17.00 -7.19 -1.22
C ALA A 274 -18.26 -6.32 -1.18
N VAL A 275 -19.15 -6.54 -0.21
CA VAL A 275 -20.34 -5.69 0.01
C VAL A 275 -19.94 -4.25 0.32
N SER A 276 -18.92 -4.03 1.17
CA SER A 276 -18.37 -2.71 1.44
C SER A 276 -17.92 -1.99 0.16
N GLY A 277 -17.16 -2.67 -0.69
CA GLY A 277 -16.71 -2.11 -1.98
C GLY A 277 -17.88 -1.72 -2.89
N LEU A 278 -18.94 -2.55 -2.95
CA LEU A 278 -20.16 -2.25 -3.71
C LEU A 278 -20.90 -1.03 -3.16
N VAL A 279 -21.08 -0.94 -1.83
CA VAL A 279 -21.72 0.22 -1.16
C VAL A 279 -20.99 1.52 -1.54
N VAL A 280 -19.67 1.52 -1.48
CA VAL A 280 -18.86 2.69 -1.84
C VAL A 280 -18.96 3.01 -3.33
N ALA A 281 -18.89 2.01 -4.21
CA ALA A 281 -18.97 2.19 -5.66
C ALA A 281 -20.33 2.77 -6.09
N VAL A 282 -21.43 2.31 -5.50
CA VAL A 282 -22.79 2.81 -5.79
C VAL A 282 -23.00 4.21 -5.22
N SER A 283 -22.47 4.50 -4.03
CA SER A 283 -22.60 5.82 -3.39
C SER A 283 -21.95 6.96 -4.19
N GLY A 284 -21.00 6.63 -5.07
CA GLY A 284 -20.33 7.60 -5.95
C GLY A 284 -21.12 7.99 -7.20
N ARG A 285 -22.15 7.24 -7.58
CA ARG A 285 -22.92 7.47 -8.83
C ARG A 285 -23.89 8.67 -8.79
N GLY A 286 -24.20 9.18 -7.60
CA GLY A 286 -25.19 10.25 -7.41
C GLY A 286 -24.66 11.69 -7.42
N LYS A 287 -23.35 11.92 -7.49
CA LYS A 287 -22.76 13.26 -7.50
C LYS A 287 -21.83 13.41 -8.70
N LYS A 288 -22.24 14.25 -9.67
CA LYS A 288 -21.32 14.82 -10.66
C LYS A 288 -20.28 15.64 -9.88
N TYR A 289 -19.03 15.25 -9.98
CA TYR A 289 -17.86 16.00 -9.46
C TYR A 289 -17.45 17.09 -10.43
#